data_d7bc075dc89ef993dbebb4752f06b1d3
#
_entry.id   d7bc075dc89ef993dbebb4752f06b1d3
#
_cell.length_a   1.000
_cell.length_b   1.000
_cell.length_c   1.000
_cell.angle_alpha   90.00
_cell.angle_beta   90.00
_cell.angle_gamma   90.00
#
_symmetry.space_group_name_H-M   'P 1'
#
loop_
_entity.id
_entity.type
_entity.pdbx_description
1 polymer ?
#
loop_
_entity_poly.entity_id
_entity_poly.type
_entity_poly.pdbx_seq_one_letter_code
_entity_poly.pdbx_strand_id
1 'polypeptide(L)'
;MTERIAALRGWFEGAEGPVFKELAVDPEGRVTGEAKGPSCGETGEYGPDCLILPGDVNAHSHPEQSVYAELVDPSWDLATWCRHTIYRHSVEMTPELVYLGCCRAFGRMLLAGVTAVAVSFYCHNRRGNDLDREVIRAARATGIRLFFGRMHYDWVAQDAYPAKKASQESYFETPEAYERALEELIREVQDDPLVAVAPALHSFHANTLEGIVRGIRRGALLGLPVQFHLSEDRGDVDLCLRLYGRRPVEVLDDLVRRGEVPGLDHLLVSDGIWVEDSEKDRMAEHQLSLVANPRMNRRVGAGRTDLKGYLDRKIPLFLGTDGEASNDDLSVAHERRFAREAYPEVPAASLGRRAFPFPGTPVGLAEPGFGADFQVLRDGTVEDVYVAGRRVVHRGRLLSLDLRRDVEAPLRERTASWRN
;
A
#
# COMPACT_ATOMS: atom_id res chain seq x y z
N MET A 1 9.70 -17.95 14.65
CA MET A 1 10.02 -17.50 13.28
C MET A 1 10.80 -18.60 12.60
N THR A 2 10.47 -18.96 11.37
CA THR A 2 11.21 -19.95 10.56
C THR A 2 12.65 -19.46 10.31
N GLU A 3 13.59 -20.40 10.16
CA GLU A 3 14.94 -20.06 9.72
C GLU A 3 14.89 -19.44 8.32
N ARG A 4 15.91 -18.64 8.00
CA ARG A 4 16.03 -18.02 6.68
C ARG A 4 16.69 -19.02 5.74
N ILE A 5 16.16 -19.15 4.52
CA ILE A 5 16.81 -19.95 3.47
C ILE A 5 18.12 -19.30 3.02
N ALA A 6 19.12 -20.12 2.68
CA ALA A 6 20.36 -19.68 2.04
C ALA A 6 20.22 -19.66 0.51
N ALA A 7 19.26 -20.40 -0.05
CA ALA A 7 18.95 -20.42 -1.47
C ALA A 7 17.50 -20.81 -1.73
N LEU A 8 17.00 -20.43 -2.93
CA LEU A 8 15.73 -20.87 -3.46
C LEU A 8 15.96 -21.47 -4.85
N ARG A 9 15.56 -22.74 -5.02
CA ARG A 9 15.78 -23.52 -6.22
C ARG A 9 14.47 -23.99 -6.84
N GLY A 10 14.30 -23.81 -8.14
CA GLY A 10 13.11 -24.25 -8.86
C GLY A 10 12.91 -23.52 -10.18
N TRP A 11 11.68 -23.53 -10.68
CA TRP A 11 11.28 -22.90 -11.94
C TRP A 11 10.79 -21.47 -11.69
N PHE A 12 11.54 -20.49 -12.16
CA PHE A 12 11.23 -19.06 -12.06
C PHE A 12 10.56 -18.55 -13.34
N GLU A 13 9.69 -17.55 -13.20
CA GLU A 13 9.16 -16.80 -14.34
C GLU A 13 10.30 -16.15 -15.12
N GLY A 14 10.36 -16.37 -16.44
CA GLY A 14 11.29 -15.74 -17.34
C GLY A 14 10.55 -15.11 -18.53
N ALA A 15 11.24 -14.27 -19.31
CA ALA A 15 10.65 -13.52 -20.42
C ALA A 15 10.05 -14.43 -21.52
N GLU A 16 10.67 -15.60 -21.76
CA GLU A 16 10.26 -16.57 -22.80
C GLU A 16 9.59 -17.83 -22.20
N GLY A 17 9.33 -17.85 -20.90
CA GLY A 17 8.75 -18.97 -20.17
C GLY A 17 9.56 -19.34 -18.91
N PRO A 18 9.13 -20.38 -18.17
CA PRO A 18 9.79 -20.77 -16.95
C PRO A 18 11.25 -21.20 -17.14
N VAL A 19 12.15 -20.70 -16.29
CA VAL A 19 13.59 -21.01 -16.29
C VAL A 19 13.97 -21.65 -14.97
N PHE A 20 14.63 -22.83 -15.02
CA PHE A 20 15.13 -23.49 -13.83
C PHE A 20 16.44 -22.83 -13.37
N LYS A 21 16.47 -22.35 -12.13
CA LYS A 21 17.66 -21.77 -11.52
C LYS A 21 17.64 -21.89 -9.99
N GLU A 22 18.76 -21.57 -9.38
CA GLU A 22 18.90 -21.44 -7.93
C GLU A 22 19.38 -20.02 -7.61
N LEU A 23 18.63 -19.30 -6.79
CA LEU A 23 18.99 -17.96 -6.31
C LEU A 23 19.55 -18.05 -4.90
N ALA A 24 20.75 -17.52 -4.70
CA ALA A 24 21.38 -17.40 -3.38
C ALA A 24 20.81 -16.21 -2.60
N VAL A 25 20.67 -16.40 -1.28
CA VAL A 25 20.11 -15.40 -0.35
C VAL A 25 21.14 -15.15 0.75
N ASP A 26 21.43 -13.86 1.02
CA ASP A 26 22.34 -13.45 2.09
C ASP A 26 21.68 -13.52 3.49
N PRO A 27 22.50 -13.41 4.57
CA PRO A 27 21.98 -13.38 5.94
C PRO A 27 21.01 -12.21 6.22
N GLU A 28 21.05 -11.14 5.45
CA GLU A 28 20.15 -9.98 5.52
C GLU A 28 18.80 -10.22 4.80
N GLY A 29 18.71 -11.32 4.00
CA GLY A 29 17.50 -11.70 3.26
C GLY A 29 17.38 -10.99 1.93
N ARG A 30 18.50 -10.79 1.23
CA ARG A 30 18.57 -10.23 -0.11
C ARG A 30 19.04 -11.29 -1.10
N VAL A 31 18.57 -11.20 -2.32
CA VAL A 31 19.09 -12.00 -3.44
C VAL A 31 20.51 -11.52 -3.77
N THR A 32 21.46 -12.44 -3.86
CA THR A 32 22.85 -12.14 -4.25
C THR A 32 23.19 -12.54 -5.69
N GLY A 33 22.35 -13.35 -6.32
CA GLY A 33 22.51 -13.82 -7.67
C GLY A 33 22.24 -15.32 -7.79
N GLU A 34 22.61 -15.91 -8.92
CA GLU A 34 22.54 -17.36 -9.08
C GLU A 34 23.61 -18.06 -8.23
N ALA A 35 23.22 -19.12 -7.54
CA ALA A 35 24.14 -19.89 -6.71
C ALA A 35 25.21 -20.59 -7.58
N LYS A 36 26.48 -20.42 -7.22
CA LYS A 36 27.63 -20.99 -7.98
C LYS A 36 28.09 -22.34 -7.42
N GLY A 37 27.31 -22.99 -6.57
CA GLY A 37 27.64 -24.27 -5.92
C GLY A 37 26.65 -24.59 -4.81
N PRO A 38 26.84 -25.71 -4.09
CA PRO A 38 25.95 -26.07 -2.99
C PRO A 38 25.89 -24.96 -1.94
N SER A 39 24.70 -24.50 -1.62
CA SER A 39 24.47 -23.48 -0.58
C SER A 39 24.73 -24.06 0.80
N CYS A 40 25.50 -23.36 1.64
CA CYS A 40 25.65 -23.71 3.05
C CYS A 40 24.44 -23.18 3.84
N GLY A 41 23.42 -24.00 4.04
CA GLY A 41 22.21 -23.66 4.79
C GLY A 41 20.94 -24.28 4.20
N GLU A 42 19.78 -23.91 4.73
CA GLU A 42 18.50 -24.42 4.24
C GLU A 42 18.23 -23.91 2.81
N THR A 43 17.90 -24.81 1.89
CA THR A 43 17.48 -24.48 0.54
C THR A 43 16.00 -24.80 0.38
N GLY A 44 15.21 -23.81 -0.06
CA GLY A 44 13.85 -24.05 -0.52
C GLY A 44 13.92 -24.68 -1.94
N GLU A 45 13.41 -25.91 -2.07
CA GLU A 45 13.45 -26.64 -3.35
C GLU A 45 12.04 -26.97 -3.84
N TYR A 46 11.78 -26.67 -5.13
CA TYR A 46 10.47 -26.84 -5.77
C TYR A 46 10.59 -27.57 -7.10
N GLY A 47 9.67 -28.54 -7.31
CA GLY A 47 9.56 -29.34 -8.53
C GLY A 47 8.97 -28.57 -9.71
N PRO A 48 8.86 -29.26 -10.87
CA PRO A 48 8.37 -28.66 -12.12
C PRO A 48 6.88 -28.29 -12.12
N ASP A 49 6.12 -28.75 -11.14
CA ASP A 49 4.72 -28.43 -10.87
C ASP A 49 4.56 -27.09 -10.12
N CYS A 50 5.68 -26.46 -9.75
CA CYS A 50 5.70 -25.16 -9.10
C CYS A 50 6.34 -24.07 -9.97
N LEU A 51 5.80 -22.86 -9.89
CA LEU A 51 6.36 -21.65 -10.48
C LEU A 51 6.72 -20.65 -9.39
N ILE A 52 7.98 -20.21 -9.39
CA ILE A 52 8.47 -19.20 -8.44
C ILE A 52 8.41 -17.83 -9.09
N LEU A 53 7.77 -16.90 -8.40
CA LEU A 53 7.63 -15.51 -8.82
C LEU A 53 8.22 -14.59 -7.73
N PRO A 54 8.67 -13.38 -8.09
CA PRO A 54 8.82 -12.33 -7.09
C PRO A 54 7.51 -12.15 -6.30
N GLY A 55 7.61 -11.84 -5.01
CA GLY A 55 6.45 -11.45 -4.24
C GLY A 55 5.78 -10.21 -4.83
N ASP A 56 4.46 -10.17 -4.82
CA ASP A 56 3.75 -8.97 -5.25
C ASP A 56 3.89 -7.86 -4.20
N VAL A 57 3.97 -6.62 -4.67
CA VAL A 57 3.96 -5.41 -3.84
C VAL A 57 2.61 -4.75 -3.97
N ASN A 58 1.90 -4.59 -2.86
CA ASN A 58 0.71 -3.77 -2.78
C ASN A 58 1.12 -2.32 -2.49
N ALA A 59 1.10 -1.48 -3.52
CA ALA A 59 1.66 -0.14 -3.44
C ALA A 59 0.74 0.89 -2.77
N HIS A 60 -0.48 0.51 -2.40
CA HIS A 60 -1.41 1.36 -1.64
C HIS A 60 -2.48 0.52 -0.94
N SER A 61 -2.59 0.67 0.39
CA SER A 61 -3.63 -0.01 1.16
C SER A 61 -3.96 0.69 2.48
N HIS A 62 -5.19 0.46 2.95
CA HIS A 62 -5.71 0.82 4.27
C HIS A 62 -6.07 -0.46 5.04
N PRO A 63 -5.12 -1.14 5.68
CA PRO A 63 -5.35 -2.46 6.27
C PRO A 63 -6.32 -2.45 7.46
N GLU A 64 -6.40 -1.34 8.21
CA GLU A 64 -7.34 -1.17 9.32
C GLU A 64 -8.79 -1.22 8.86
N GLN A 65 -9.08 -0.85 7.60
CA GLN A 65 -10.43 -0.88 7.04
C GLN A 65 -10.98 -2.30 6.87
N SER A 66 -10.15 -3.34 7.01
CA SER A 66 -10.62 -4.73 7.02
C SER A 66 -11.63 -5.03 8.15
N VAL A 67 -11.69 -4.18 9.17
CA VAL A 67 -12.75 -4.25 10.21
C VAL A 67 -14.15 -4.02 9.64
N TYR A 68 -14.27 -3.30 8.52
CA TYR A 68 -15.54 -2.97 7.87
C TYR A 68 -15.95 -3.98 6.80
N ALA A 69 -15.09 -4.92 6.41
CA ALA A 69 -15.30 -5.78 5.24
C ALA A 69 -16.60 -6.61 5.28
N GLU A 70 -17.10 -6.93 6.48
CA GLU A 70 -18.36 -7.68 6.65
C GLU A 70 -19.61 -6.77 6.79
N LEU A 71 -19.43 -5.43 6.72
CA LEU A 71 -20.52 -4.45 6.81
C LEU A 71 -20.94 -3.90 5.45
N VAL A 72 -20.15 -4.16 4.41
CA VAL A 72 -20.28 -3.48 3.11
C VAL A 72 -21.37 -4.10 2.25
N ASP A 73 -22.24 -3.25 1.70
CA ASP A 73 -23.16 -3.63 0.64
C ASP A 73 -22.47 -3.40 -0.73
N PRO A 74 -22.50 -4.40 -1.63
CA PRO A 74 -21.90 -4.27 -2.96
C PRO A 74 -22.46 -3.13 -3.84
N SER A 75 -23.63 -2.62 -3.54
CA SER A 75 -24.26 -1.54 -4.31
C SER A 75 -23.83 -0.13 -3.90
N TRP A 76 -23.04 0.01 -2.82
CA TRP A 76 -22.62 1.33 -2.35
C TRP A 76 -21.59 1.97 -3.27
N ASP A 77 -21.84 3.23 -3.63
CA ASP A 77 -20.84 4.11 -4.20
C ASP A 77 -19.87 4.61 -3.11
N LEU A 78 -18.79 5.28 -3.52
CA LEU A 78 -17.75 5.77 -2.62
C LEU A 78 -18.32 6.64 -1.47
N ALA A 79 -19.24 7.56 -1.77
CA ALA A 79 -19.81 8.47 -0.78
C ALA A 79 -20.68 7.72 0.24
N THR A 80 -21.48 6.76 -0.22
CA THR A 80 -22.32 5.90 0.60
C THR A 80 -21.47 4.96 1.44
N TRP A 81 -20.46 4.36 0.83
CA TRP A 81 -19.48 3.49 1.52
C TRP A 81 -18.77 4.25 2.64
N CYS A 82 -18.19 5.43 2.38
CA CYS A 82 -17.57 6.27 3.39
C CYS A 82 -18.53 6.59 4.55
N ARG A 83 -19.78 6.93 4.23
CA ARG A 83 -20.80 7.28 5.22
C ARG A 83 -21.11 6.15 6.18
N HIS A 84 -21.23 4.93 5.67
CA HIS A 84 -21.64 3.75 6.43
C HIS A 84 -20.49 3.00 7.09
N THR A 85 -19.25 3.26 6.69
CA THR A 85 -18.03 2.64 7.23
C THR A 85 -17.19 3.65 7.99
N ILE A 86 -16.31 4.38 7.30
CA ILE A 86 -15.29 5.26 7.88
C ILE A 86 -15.91 6.34 8.77
N TYR A 87 -16.85 7.13 8.24
CA TYR A 87 -17.41 8.26 9.00
C TYR A 87 -18.34 7.84 10.14
N ARG A 88 -18.83 6.60 10.12
CA ARG A 88 -19.66 6.07 11.18
C ARG A 88 -18.85 5.45 12.31
N HIS A 89 -17.82 4.66 11.97
CA HIS A 89 -17.18 3.75 12.90
C HIS A 89 -15.71 4.06 13.23
N SER A 90 -15.02 4.90 12.43
CA SER A 90 -13.60 5.15 12.67
C SER A 90 -13.31 5.78 14.05
N VAL A 91 -14.25 6.57 14.59
CA VAL A 91 -14.13 7.15 15.95
C VAL A 91 -14.18 6.08 17.04
N GLU A 92 -14.72 4.90 16.73
CA GLU A 92 -14.82 3.75 17.64
C GLU A 92 -13.60 2.83 17.56
N MET A 93 -12.63 3.11 16.66
CA MET A 93 -11.43 2.29 16.49
C MET A 93 -10.59 2.25 17.76
N THR A 94 -10.41 1.06 18.27
CA THR A 94 -9.55 0.77 19.43
C THR A 94 -8.22 0.16 18.98
N PRO A 95 -7.16 0.15 19.82
CA PRO A 95 -5.92 -0.57 19.50
C PRO A 95 -6.17 -2.03 19.08
N GLU A 96 -7.07 -2.74 19.79
CA GLU A 96 -7.41 -4.13 19.45
C GLU A 96 -8.04 -4.26 18.05
N LEU A 97 -9.00 -3.37 17.70
CA LEU A 97 -9.65 -3.39 16.39
C LEU A 97 -8.66 -3.09 15.25
N VAL A 98 -7.78 -2.10 15.43
CA VAL A 98 -6.72 -1.80 14.45
C VAL A 98 -5.80 -3.01 14.28
N TYR A 99 -5.34 -3.60 15.38
CA TYR A 99 -4.48 -4.79 15.32
C TYR A 99 -5.14 -5.95 14.58
N LEU A 100 -6.39 -6.29 14.95
CA LEU A 100 -7.11 -7.41 14.33
C LEU A 100 -7.42 -7.14 12.85
N GLY A 101 -7.86 -5.92 12.51
CA GLY A 101 -8.10 -5.52 11.12
C GLY A 101 -6.85 -5.63 10.26
N CYS A 102 -5.73 -5.09 10.76
CA CYS A 102 -4.44 -5.17 10.07
C CYS A 102 -3.91 -6.62 9.98
N CYS A 103 -4.04 -7.44 11.03
CA CYS A 103 -3.69 -8.87 10.95
C CYS A 103 -4.52 -9.61 9.89
N ARG A 104 -5.82 -9.30 9.77
CA ARG A 104 -6.69 -9.86 8.72
C ARG A 104 -6.19 -9.45 7.34
N ALA A 105 -5.96 -8.15 7.12
CA ALA A 105 -5.49 -7.65 5.85
C ALA A 105 -4.13 -8.23 5.46
N PHE A 106 -3.13 -8.13 6.32
CA PHE A 106 -1.78 -8.60 6.04
C PHE A 106 -1.71 -10.12 5.85
N GLY A 107 -2.47 -10.87 6.66
CA GLY A 107 -2.56 -12.31 6.49
C GLY A 107 -3.18 -12.70 5.15
N ARG A 108 -4.25 -12.03 4.71
CA ARG A 108 -4.88 -12.26 3.41
C ARG A 108 -3.99 -11.83 2.24
N MET A 109 -3.24 -10.72 2.38
CA MET A 109 -2.22 -10.32 1.43
C MET A 109 -1.15 -11.39 1.26
N LEU A 110 -0.58 -11.90 2.34
CA LEU A 110 0.43 -12.96 2.30
C LEU A 110 -0.11 -14.24 1.64
N LEU A 111 -1.35 -14.65 1.97
CA LEU A 111 -2.00 -15.80 1.33
C LEU A 111 -2.28 -15.59 -0.16
N ALA A 112 -2.34 -14.34 -0.63
CA ALA A 112 -2.47 -13.96 -2.04
C ALA A 112 -1.11 -13.69 -2.73
N GLY A 113 0.02 -13.97 -2.08
CA GLY A 113 1.38 -13.79 -2.64
C GLY A 113 1.93 -12.36 -2.53
N VAL A 114 1.25 -11.48 -1.82
CA VAL A 114 1.76 -10.12 -1.53
C VAL A 114 2.76 -10.20 -0.38
N THR A 115 3.99 -9.78 -0.60
CA THR A 115 5.08 -9.84 0.38
C THR A 115 5.40 -8.50 1.02
N ALA A 116 5.05 -7.41 0.34
CA ALA A 116 5.27 -6.05 0.80
C ALA A 116 4.03 -5.19 0.55
N VAL A 117 3.76 -4.27 1.47
CA VAL A 117 2.63 -3.34 1.37
C VAL A 117 3.04 -1.92 1.74
N ALA A 118 2.60 -0.94 0.94
CA ALA A 118 2.62 0.46 1.29
C ALA A 118 1.26 0.84 1.89
N VAL A 119 1.29 1.17 3.17
CA VAL A 119 0.11 1.52 3.95
C VAL A 119 -0.05 3.03 4.03
N SER A 120 -1.27 3.51 3.86
CA SER A 120 -1.69 4.89 4.06
C SER A 120 -2.58 4.96 5.30
N PHE A 121 -2.04 5.41 6.44
CA PHE A 121 -2.75 5.37 7.71
C PHE A 121 -3.01 6.76 8.28
N TYR A 122 -4.27 7.10 8.52
CA TYR A 122 -4.72 8.40 9.03
C TYR A 122 -5.62 8.30 10.28
N CYS A 123 -5.98 7.10 10.72
CA CYS A 123 -6.91 6.89 11.84
C CYS A 123 -6.20 7.01 13.19
N HIS A 124 -5.60 8.18 13.48
CA HIS A 124 -4.84 8.39 14.73
C HIS A 124 -5.73 8.61 15.97
N ASN A 125 -6.99 9.06 15.77
CA ASN A 125 -8.04 9.21 16.80
C ASN A 125 -7.58 9.97 18.05
N ARG A 126 -6.79 11.04 17.90
CA ARG A 126 -6.22 11.83 19.00
C ARG A 126 -5.41 11.01 20.02
N ARG A 127 -4.86 9.86 19.59
CA ARG A 127 -4.09 8.92 20.42
C ARG A 127 -2.59 8.96 20.13
N GLY A 128 -2.12 9.98 19.41
CA GLY A 128 -0.72 10.03 18.94
C GLY A 128 -0.39 8.81 18.10
N ASN A 129 0.60 8.01 18.51
CA ASN A 129 1.04 6.83 17.79
C ASN A 129 0.46 5.51 18.32
N ASP A 130 -0.52 5.52 19.21
CA ASP A 130 -1.01 4.27 19.80
C ASP A 130 -1.60 3.32 18.76
N LEU A 131 -2.40 3.86 17.82
CA LEU A 131 -2.99 3.06 16.74
C LEU A 131 -1.99 2.74 15.64
N ASP A 132 -1.06 3.64 15.35
CA ASP A 132 0.05 3.44 14.41
C ASP A 132 0.93 2.24 14.83
N ARG A 133 1.26 2.13 16.12
CA ARG A 133 2.02 1.00 16.68
C ARG A 133 1.29 -0.33 16.52
N GLU A 134 -0.04 -0.33 16.52
CA GLU A 134 -0.82 -1.54 16.29
C GLU A 134 -0.73 -2.04 14.85
N VAL A 135 -0.68 -1.14 13.87
CA VAL A 135 -0.40 -1.49 12.46
C VAL A 135 0.97 -2.13 12.33
N ILE A 136 2.00 -1.51 12.94
CA ILE A 136 3.38 -2.05 12.94
C ILE A 136 3.44 -3.40 13.66
N ARG A 137 2.76 -3.54 14.80
CA ARG A 137 2.66 -4.79 15.55
C ARG A 137 2.03 -5.91 14.73
N ALA A 138 0.96 -5.61 13.98
CA ALA A 138 0.30 -6.56 13.09
C ALA A 138 1.21 -7.01 11.94
N ALA A 139 1.97 -6.09 11.34
CA ALA A 139 2.94 -6.43 10.31
C ALA A 139 4.05 -7.36 10.84
N ARG A 140 4.59 -7.06 12.03
CA ARG A 140 5.57 -7.92 12.71
C ARG A 140 5.00 -9.30 13.06
N ALA A 141 3.74 -9.35 13.49
CA ALA A 141 3.07 -10.60 13.84
C ALA A 141 2.80 -11.49 12.62
N THR A 142 2.48 -10.92 11.49
CA THR A 142 2.22 -11.66 10.24
C THR A 142 3.49 -11.95 9.45
N GLY A 143 4.52 -11.11 9.58
CA GLY A 143 5.78 -11.21 8.86
C GLY A 143 5.78 -10.55 7.49
N ILE A 144 4.79 -9.72 7.15
CA ILE A 144 4.76 -8.94 5.92
C ILE A 144 5.75 -7.77 5.99
N ARG A 145 6.33 -7.37 4.87
CA ARG A 145 7.14 -6.16 4.78
C ARG A 145 6.24 -4.93 4.71
N LEU A 146 6.45 -3.96 5.59
CA LEU A 146 5.60 -2.80 5.77
C LEU A 146 6.33 -1.49 5.42
N PHE A 147 5.86 -0.78 4.40
CA PHE A 147 6.14 0.63 4.19
C PHE A 147 4.96 1.44 4.77
N PHE A 148 5.16 1.96 5.97
CA PHE A 148 4.11 2.66 6.72
C PHE A 148 4.12 4.15 6.42
N GLY A 149 3.16 4.62 5.64
CA GLY A 149 2.88 6.03 5.42
C GLY A 149 2.01 6.57 6.55
N ARG A 150 2.62 7.31 7.48
CA ARG A 150 1.88 8.05 8.50
C ARG A 150 1.27 9.29 7.86
N MET A 151 -0.05 9.28 7.66
CA MET A 151 -0.73 10.37 6.97
C MET A 151 -0.98 11.55 7.88
N HIS A 152 -0.60 12.75 7.43
CA HIS A 152 -1.00 14.00 8.03
C HIS A 152 -2.45 14.32 7.68
N TYR A 153 -3.20 14.83 8.64
CA TYR A 153 -4.58 15.28 8.50
C TYR A 153 -4.77 16.55 9.31
N ASP A 154 -4.79 17.72 8.68
CA ASP A 154 -4.83 19.02 9.35
C ASP A 154 -5.92 19.97 8.83
N TRP A 155 -6.93 19.39 8.15
CA TRP A 155 -8.11 20.12 7.67
C TRP A 155 -9.40 19.41 8.06
N VAL A 156 -10.35 20.17 8.65
CA VAL A 156 -11.71 19.72 8.94
C VAL A 156 -12.69 20.54 8.12
N ALA A 157 -13.48 19.90 7.26
CA ALA A 157 -14.44 20.57 6.42
C ALA A 157 -15.57 21.19 7.26
N GLN A 158 -15.80 22.49 7.11
CA GLN A 158 -16.77 23.25 7.93
C GLN A 158 -18.22 22.85 7.65
N ASP A 159 -18.51 22.44 6.42
CA ASP A 159 -19.82 22.04 5.91
C ASP A 159 -20.06 20.51 5.98
N ALA A 160 -19.14 19.76 6.62
CA ALA A 160 -19.30 18.33 6.81
C ALA A 160 -20.50 18.03 7.73
N TYR A 161 -21.27 16.98 7.39
CA TYR A 161 -22.32 16.48 8.28
C TYR A 161 -21.73 15.89 9.58
N PRO A 162 -22.52 15.79 10.68
CA PRO A 162 -21.97 15.55 12.02
C PRO A 162 -21.01 14.36 12.14
N ALA A 163 -21.35 13.20 11.56
CA ALA A 163 -20.49 12.00 11.64
C ALA A 163 -19.16 12.19 10.89
N LYS A 164 -19.20 12.77 9.67
CA LYS A 164 -17.98 13.08 8.89
C LYS A 164 -17.10 14.07 9.65
N LYS A 165 -17.71 15.11 10.25
CA LYS A 165 -16.98 16.11 11.03
C LYS A 165 -16.31 15.47 12.25
N ALA A 166 -17.03 14.64 13.01
CA ALA A 166 -16.48 13.93 14.16
C ALA A 166 -15.27 13.04 13.80
N SER A 167 -15.35 12.32 12.67
CA SER A 167 -14.24 11.52 12.15
C SER A 167 -13.04 12.40 11.79
N GLN A 168 -13.25 13.46 11.01
CA GLN A 168 -12.18 14.38 10.61
C GLN A 168 -11.52 15.04 11.84
N GLU A 169 -12.31 15.46 12.82
CA GLU A 169 -11.79 15.99 14.08
C GLU A 169 -11.00 14.98 14.90
N SER A 170 -11.31 13.68 14.78
CA SER A 170 -10.56 12.63 15.46
C SER A 170 -9.20 12.36 14.80
N TYR A 171 -9.08 12.58 13.49
CA TYR A 171 -7.83 12.42 12.75
C TYR A 171 -6.91 13.64 12.82
N PHE A 172 -7.49 14.81 13.13
CA PHE A 172 -6.79 16.08 13.08
C PHE A 172 -5.58 16.13 14.01
N GLU A 173 -4.44 16.53 13.45
CA GLU A 173 -3.20 16.84 14.17
C GLU A 173 -2.63 18.17 13.68
N THR A 174 -2.07 18.96 14.60
CA THR A 174 -1.27 20.12 14.17
C THR A 174 0.01 19.65 13.48
N PRO A 175 0.60 20.45 12.57
CA PRO A 175 1.86 20.09 11.91
C PRO A 175 2.97 19.70 12.90
N GLU A 176 3.10 20.40 14.02
CA GLU A 176 4.10 20.12 15.05
C GLU A 176 3.83 18.81 15.81
N ALA A 177 2.57 18.47 16.05
CA ALA A 177 2.19 17.19 16.67
C ALA A 177 2.49 16.03 15.72
N TYR A 178 2.11 16.20 14.46
CA TYR A 178 2.40 15.24 13.40
C TYR A 178 3.91 14.97 13.25
N GLU A 179 4.73 16.02 13.13
CA GLU A 179 6.18 15.89 12.96
C GLU A 179 6.82 15.15 14.13
N ARG A 180 6.44 15.49 15.39
CA ARG A 180 6.95 14.77 16.58
C ARG A 180 6.57 13.29 16.56
N ALA A 181 5.31 12.98 16.24
CA ALA A 181 4.81 11.62 16.19
C ALA A 181 5.50 10.80 15.08
N LEU A 182 5.70 11.40 13.90
CA LEU A 182 6.43 10.78 12.79
C LEU A 182 7.89 10.46 13.16
N GLU A 183 8.61 11.42 13.78
CA GLU A 183 9.99 11.21 14.21
C GLU A 183 10.12 10.15 15.29
N GLU A 184 9.17 10.05 16.20
CA GLU A 184 9.12 9.00 17.21
C GLU A 184 9.00 7.62 16.57
N LEU A 185 8.05 7.41 15.63
CA LEU A 185 7.89 6.15 14.93
C LEU A 185 9.09 5.77 14.07
N ILE A 186 9.69 6.73 13.36
CA ILE A 186 10.92 6.49 12.57
C ILE A 186 12.03 5.93 13.47
N ARG A 187 12.23 6.53 14.66
CA ARG A 187 13.24 6.05 15.62
C ARG A 187 12.90 4.67 16.19
N GLU A 188 11.64 4.37 16.43
CA GLU A 188 11.19 3.07 16.95
C GLU A 188 11.42 1.91 15.99
N VAL A 189 11.46 2.18 14.69
CA VAL A 189 11.61 1.14 13.66
C VAL A 189 12.95 1.16 12.94
N GLN A 190 13.86 2.07 13.28
CA GLN A 190 15.12 2.29 12.54
C GLN A 190 15.98 1.03 12.32
N ASP A 191 15.90 0.08 13.24
CA ASP A 191 16.65 -1.20 13.20
C ASP A 191 15.79 -2.38 12.70
N ASP A 192 14.56 -2.14 12.24
CA ASP A 192 13.67 -3.17 11.73
C ASP A 192 13.82 -3.31 10.21
N PRO A 193 14.40 -4.40 9.70
CA PRO A 193 14.64 -4.55 8.26
C PRO A 193 13.36 -4.77 7.43
N LEU A 194 12.21 -5.01 8.08
CA LEU A 194 10.94 -5.27 7.43
C LEU A 194 9.94 -4.12 7.57
N VAL A 195 10.25 -3.09 8.36
CA VAL A 195 9.36 -1.95 8.60
C VAL A 195 10.08 -0.65 8.31
N ALA A 196 9.48 0.16 7.46
CA ALA A 196 9.91 1.54 7.23
C ALA A 196 8.74 2.47 7.47
N VAL A 197 9.00 3.63 8.10
CA VAL A 197 8.00 4.68 8.33
C VAL A 197 8.37 5.90 7.51
N ALA A 198 7.39 6.45 6.79
CA ALA A 198 7.55 7.61 5.93
C ALA A 198 6.44 8.64 6.19
N PRO A 199 6.67 9.93 5.87
CA PRO A 199 5.59 10.89 5.82
C PRO A 199 4.60 10.52 4.71
N ALA A 200 3.31 10.79 4.95
CA ALA A 200 2.28 10.69 3.95
C ALA A 200 1.27 11.84 4.13
N LEU A 201 0.56 12.15 3.07
CA LEU A 201 -0.46 13.18 3.00
C LEU A 201 -1.79 12.52 2.63
N HIS A 202 -2.89 12.96 3.25
CA HIS A 202 -4.17 12.38 2.89
C HIS A 202 -4.62 12.88 1.51
N SER A 203 -4.96 14.16 1.40
CA SER A 203 -5.50 14.75 0.16
C SER A 203 -5.68 16.27 0.32
N PHE A 204 -6.02 16.96 -0.73
CA PHE A 204 -6.36 18.39 -0.65
C PHE A 204 -7.61 18.67 0.21
N HIS A 205 -8.51 17.72 0.38
CA HIS A 205 -9.69 17.91 1.26
C HIS A 205 -9.43 17.58 2.74
N ALA A 206 -8.24 17.14 3.06
CA ALA A 206 -7.83 16.74 4.41
C ALA A 206 -6.58 17.46 4.90
N ASN A 207 -5.89 18.18 4.00
CA ASN A 207 -4.67 18.90 4.34
C ASN A 207 -4.75 20.37 3.94
N THR A 208 -4.22 21.22 4.81
CA THR A 208 -3.90 22.61 4.45
C THR A 208 -2.74 22.64 3.46
N LEU A 209 -2.62 23.73 2.69
CA LEU A 209 -1.48 23.89 1.78
C LEU A 209 -0.15 23.89 2.53
N GLU A 210 -0.11 24.43 3.75
CA GLU A 210 1.06 24.37 4.63
C GLU A 210 1.40 22.94 5.01
N GLY A 211 0.41 22.13 5.40
CA GLY A 211 0.61 20.70 5.71
C GLY A 211 1.15 19.93 4.51
N ILE A 212 0.64 20.21 3.30
CA ILE A 212 1.13 19.60 2.05
C ILE A 212 2.60 19.96 1.82
N VAL A 213 2.96 21.26 1.91
CA VAL A 213 4.34 21.73 1.74
C VAL A 213 5.28 21.07 2.74
N ARG A 214 4.89 21.01 4.02
CA ARG A 214 5.70 20.37 5.08
C ARG A 214 5.90 18.87 4.81
N GLY A 215 4.84 18.15 4.45
CA GLY A 215 4.93 16.72 4.15
C GLY A 215 5.85 16.41 2.96
N ILE A 216 5.73 17.16 1.85
CA ILE A 216 6.59 17.02 0.68
C ILE A 216 8.06 17.33 1.04
N ARG A 217 8.33 18.44 1.75
CA ARG A 217 9.68 18.78 2.21
C ARG A 217 10.27 17.72 3.12
N ARG A 218 9.44 17.13 4.00
CA ARG A 218 9.90 16.09 4.93
C ARG A 218 10.28 14.81 4.19
N GLY A 219 9.49 14.39 3.19
CA GLY A 219 9.84 13.25 2.34
C GLY A 219 11.15 13.45 1.59
N ALA A 220 11.30 14.60 0.95
CA ALA A 220 12.54 14.97 0.25
C ALA A 220 13.77 14.96 1.19
N LEU A 221 13.62 15.51 2.41
CA LEU A 221 14.70 15.53 3.39
C LEU A 221 15.13 14.13 3.84
N LEU A 222 14.16 13.21 3.97
CA LEU A 222 14.39 11.84 4.39
C LEU A 222 14.80 10.92 3.23
N GLY A 223 14.65 11.38 1.98
CA GLY A 223 14.84 10.53 0.79
C GLY A 223 13.82 9.40 0.70
N LEU A 224 12.59 9.62 1.18
CA LEU A 224 11.52 8.62 1.26
C LEU A 224 10.33 8.99 0.37
N PRO A 225 9.67 8.01 -0.25
CA PRO A 225 8.40 8.24 -0.94
C PRO A 225 7.33 8.81 0.00
N VAL A 226 6.56 9.78 -0.51
CA VAL A 226 5.38 10.36 0.18
C VAL A 226 4.13 9.93 -0.56
N GLN A 227 3.26 9.14 0.12
CA GLN A 227 1.96 8.76 -0.42
C GLN A 227 0.99 9.94 -0.35
N PHE A 228 0.14 10.07 -1.37
CA PHE A 228 -0.84 11.16 -1.46
C PHE A 228 -2.03 10.74 -2.35
N HIS A 229 -3.26 10.73 -1.80
CA HIS A 229 -4.47 10.58 -2.63
C HIS A 229 -4.67 11.85 -3.45
N LEU A 230 -4.81 11.71 -4.75
CA LEU A 230 -4.92 12.84 -5.65
C LEU A 230 -5.98 12.61 -6.73
N SER A 231 -6.94 13.50 -6.80
CA SER A 231 -7.98 13.47 -7.83
C SER A 231 -8.70 12.11 -7.93
N GLU A 232 -8.99 11.49 -6.77
CA GLU A 232 -9.77 10.25 -6.69
C GLU A 232 -11.21 10.47 -7.12
N ASP A 233 -11.81 11.59 -6.70
CA ASP A 233 -13.14 12.01 -7.12
C ASP A 233 -13.16 13.44 -7.67
N ARG A 234 -14.29 13.86 -8.24
CA ARG A 234 -14.47 15.22 -8.76
C ARG A 234 -14.46 16.29 -7.66
N GLY A 235 -14.87 15.91 -6.46
CA GLY A 235 -14.90 16.83 -5.32
C GLY A 235 -13.51 17.35 -4.94
N ASP A 236 -12.47 16.54 -5.10
CA ASP A 236 -11.08 16.97 -4.93
C ASP A 236 -10.69 18.06 -5.94
N VAL A 237 -11.03 17.84 -7.19
CA VAL A 237 -10.75 18.79 -8.27
C VAL A 237 -11.53 20.10 -8.04
N ASP A 238 -12.84 19.99 -7.77
CA ASP A 238 -13.71 21.15 -7.55
C ASP A 238 -13.26 21.95 -6.31
N LEU A 239 -12.76 21.28 -5.27
CA LEU A 239 -12.22 21.95 -4.08
C LEU A 239 -10.96 22.76 -4.43
N CYS A 240 -10.01 22.18 -5.15
CA CYS A 240 -8.80 22.89 -5.58
C CYS A 240 -9.12 24.07 -6.47
N LEU A 241 -10.04 23.93 -7.42
CA LEU A 241 -10.50 25.03 -8.27
C LEU A 241 -11.13 26.18 -7.46
N ARG A 242 -11.93 25.86 -6.43
CA ARG A 242 -12.53 26.88 -5.54
C ARG A 242 -11.51 27.58 -4.66
N LEU A 243 -10.55 26.83 -4.08
CA LEU A 243 -9.62 27.39 -3.09
C LEU A 243 -8.41 28.06 -3.75
N TYR A 244 -7.93 27.51 -4.85
CA TYR A 244 -6.64 27.91 -5.45
C TYR A 244 -6.79 28.42 -6.90
N GLY A 245 -7.96 28.29 -7.54
CA GLY A 245 -8.18 28.60 -8.96
C GLY A 245 -7.38 27.69 -9.89
N ARG A 246 -6.95 26.53 -9.41
CA ARG A 246 -6.06 25.57 -10.08
C ARG A 246 -6.53 24.15 -9.81
N ARG A 247 -6.21 23.24 -10.72
CA ARG A 247 -6.41 21.81 -10.53
C ARG A 247 -5.33 21.22 -9.62
N PRO A 248 -5.55 20.05 -9.00
CA PRO A 248 -4.64 19.50 -7.98
C PRO A 248 -3.17 19.44 -8.38
N VAL A 249 -2.84 18.88 -9.56
CA VAL A 249 -1.44 18.80 -10.02
C VAL A 249 -0.87 20.18 -10.38
N GLU A 250 -1.70 21.10 -10.84
CA GLU A 250 -1.28 22.48 -11.09
C GLU A 250 -0.92 23.23 -9.82
N VAL A 251 -1.62 22.95 -8.70
CA VAL A 251 -1.25 23.50 -7.39
C VAL A 251 0.13 22.99 -6.96
N LEU A 252 0.39 21.69 -7.12
CA LEU A 252 1.69 21.10 -6.81
C LEU A 252 2.83 21.69 -7.68
N ASP A 253 2.59 21.84 -8.98
CA ASP A 253 3.52 22.48 -9.92
C ASP A 253 3.83 23.94 -9.52
N ASP A 254 2.80 24.70 -9.13
CA ASP A 254 2.98 26.08 -8.64
C ASP A 254 3.85 26.13 -7.36
N LEU A 255 3.74 25.15 -6.44
CA LEU A 255 4.59 25.06 -5.25
C LEU A 255 6.08 24.87 -5.62
N VAL A 256 6.37 24.03 -6.60
CA VAL A 256 7.75 23.85 -7.12
C VAL A 256 8.25 25.14 -7.76
N ARG A 257 7.45 25.76 -8.63
CA ARG A 257 7.83 26.99 -9.32
C ARG A 257 8.10 28.17 -8.39
N ARG A 258 7.40 28.21 -7.26
CA ARG A 258 7.62 29.24 -6.21
C ARG A 258 8.79 28.90 -5.27
N GLY A 259 9.40 27.71 -5.42
CA GLY A 259 10.45 27.23 -4.52
C GLY A 259 9.94 26.86 -3.12
N GLU A 260 8.64 26.63 -2.98
CA GLU A 260 8.05 26.21 -1.71
C GLU A 260 8.32 24.75 -1.41
N VAL A 261 8.54 23.93 -2.43
CA VAL A 261 8.99 22.53 -2.31
C VAL A 261 10.17 22.27 -3.25
N PRO A 262 11.09 21.35 -2.92
CA PRO A 262 12.31 21.14 -3.71
C PRO A 262 12.06 20.38 -5.02
N GLY A 263 10.99 19.58 -5.09
CA GLY A 263 10.60 18.75 -6.22
C GLY A 263 9.47 17.80 -5.81
N LEU A 264 8.97 17.00 -6.75
CA LEU A 264 7.84 16.06 -6.54
C LEU A 264 8.16 14.61 -6.94
N ASP A 265 9.40 14.32 -7.35
CA ASP A 265 9.85 13.01 -7.84
C ASP A 265 9.72 11.87 -6.82
N HIS A 266 9.61 12.22 -5.54
CA HIS A 266 9.36 11.30 -4.45
C HIS A 266 7.87 11.13 -4.10
N LEU A 267 6.93 11.77 -4.83
CA LEU A 267 5.50 11.57 -4.60
C LEU A 267 5.00 10.27 -5.24
N LEU A 268 4.31 9.48 -4.43
CA LEU A 268 3.57 8.28 -4.81
C LEU A 268 2.08 8.61 -4.76
N VAL A 269 1.54 9.03 -5.90
CA VAL A 269 0.15 9.48 -6.02
C VAL A 269 -0.77 8.29 -6.16
N SER A 270 -1.79 8.18 -5.30
CA SER A 270 -2.84 7.17 -5.42
C SER A 270 -4.03 7.69 -6.21
N ASP A 271 -4.67 6.79 -6.97
CA ASP A 271 -5.90 6.93 -7.75
C ASP A 271 -5.76 7.69 -9.06
N GLY A 272 -5.52 8.99 -9.06
CA GLY A 272 -5.30 9.79 -10.28
C GLY A 272 -6.40 9.65 -11.33
N ILE A 273 -7.68 9.50 -10.91
CA ILE A 273 -8.80 9.20 -11.83
C ILE A 273 -9.18 10.42 -12.64
N TRP A 274 -9.31 11.57 -11.96
CA TRP A 274 -9.81 12.83 -12.55
C TRP A 274 -8.69 13.79 -12.94
N VAL A 275 -7.53 13.25 -13.32
CA VAL A 275 -6.36 13.99 -13.79
C VAL A 275 -6.46 14.20 -15.31
N GLU A 276 -6.37 15.44 -15.77
CA GLU A 276 -6.39 15.79 -17.20
C GLU A 276 -5.03 15.60 -17.87
N ASP A 277 -4.99 15.61 -19.20
CA ASP A 277 -3.76 15.40 -19.98
C ASP A 277 -2.67 16.42 -19.66
N SER A 278 -3.03 17.70 -19.51
CA SER A 278 -2.09 18.75 -19.12
C SER A 278 -1.50 18.55 -17.72
N GLU A 279 -2.25 17.93 -16.81
CA GLU A 279 -1.76 17.56 -15.49
C GLU A 279 -0.84 16.32 -15.54
N LYS A 280 -1.17 15.32 -16.39
CA LYS A 280 -0.28 14.16 -16.63
C LYS A 280 1.06 14.60 -17.23
N ASP A 281 1.05 15.60 -18.13
CA ASP A 281 2.29 16.17 -18.66
C ASP A 281 3.17 16.75 -17.55
N ARG A 282 2.58 17.49 -16.59
CA ARG A 282 3.31 17.99 -15.40
C ARG A 282 3.77 16.87 -14.48
N MET A 283 2.95 15.83 -14.27
CA MET A 283 3.35 14.67 -13.47
C MET A 283 4.58 13.99 -14.08
N ALA A 284 4.65 13.88 -15.42
CA ALA A 284 5.82 13.35 -16.10
C ALA A 284 7.05 14.27 -15.98
N GLU A 285 6.88 15.58 -16.13
CA GLU A 285 7.96 16.58 -15.94
C GLU A 285 8.55 16.49 -14.53
N HIS A 286 7.72 16.34 -13.52
CA HIS A 286 8.13 16.22 -12.11
C HIS A 286 8.45 14.78 -11.67
N GLN A 287 8.39 13.79 -12.57
CA GLN A 287 8.71 12.38 -12.31
C GLN A 287 7.87 11.73 -11.20
N LEU A 288 6.62 12.15 -11.04
CA LEU A 288 5.70 11.54 -10.08
C LEU A 288 5.44 10.07 -10.46
N SER A 289 5.14 9.25 -9.45
CA SER A 289 4.68 7.88 -9.64
C SER A 289 3.20 7.75 -9.33
N LEU A 290 2.49 6.90 -10.09
CA LEU A 290 1.08 6.59 -9.89
C LEU A 290 0.89 5.21 -9.29
N VAL A 291 0.01 5.10 -8.29
CA VAL A 291 -0.57 3.83 -7.85
C VAL A 291 -2.02 3.78 -8.30
N ALA A 292 -2.35 2.79 -9.12
CA ALA A 292 -3.72 2.57 -9.56
C ALA A 292 -4.38 1.42 -8.79
N ASN A 293 -5.67 1.61 -8.46
CA ASN A 293 -6.50 0.65 -7.74
C ASN A 293 -7.73 0.29 -8.60
N PRO A 294 -7.55 -0.32 -9.80
CA PRO A 294 -8.60 -0.37 -10.83
C PRO A 294 -9.85 -1.15 -10.43
N ARG A 295 -9.74 -2.22 -9.64
CA ARG A 295 -10.91 -2.98 -9.15
C ARG A 295 -11.67 -2.16 -8.10
N MET A 296 -10.95 -1.60 -7.13
CA MET A 296 -11.54 -0.74 -6.10
C MET A 296 -12.26 0.44 -6.74
N ASN A 297 -11.61 1.19 -7.64
CA ASN A 297 -12.20 2.33 -8.32
C ASN A 297 -13.51 1.97 -9.04
N ARG A 298 -13.57 0.79 -9.68
CA ARG A 298 -14.79 0.27 -10.27
C ARG A 298 -15.82 -0.13 -9.20
N ARG A 299 -15.35 -0.80 -8.14
CA ARG A 299 -16.20 -1.34 -7.07
C ARG A 299 -17.01 -0.25 -6.35
N VAL A 300 -16.37 0.88 -6.03
CA VAL A 300 -17.00 2.02 -5.36
C VAL A 300 -17.50 3.10 -6.31
N GLY A 301 -17.37 2.90 -7.62
CA GLY A 301 -17.85 3.86 -8.63
C GLY A 301 -17.09 5.18 -8.67
N ALA A 302 -15.83 5.24 -8.20
CA ALA A 302 -15.00 6.44 -8.22
C ALA A 302 -14.67 6.91 -9.65
N GLY A 303 -14.55 5.97 -10.60
CA GLY A 303 -14.29 6.25 -11.99
C GLY A 303 -13.33 5.25 -12.64
N ARG A 304 -12.78 5.62 -13.80
CA ARG A 304 -11.82 4.82 -14.55
C ARG A 304 -10.54 5.62 -14.76
N THR A 305 -9.45 5.19 -14.16
CA THR A 305 -8.12 5.81 -14.35
C THR A 305 -7.66 5.63 -15.80
N ASP A 306 -7.16 6.68 -16.45
CA ASP A 306 -6.60 6.61 -17.80
C ASP A 306 -5.17 6.03 -17.77
N LEU A 307 -5.05 4.71 -17.54
CA LEU A 307 -3.75 4.04 -17.43
C LEU A 307 -2.87 4.24 -18.68
N LYS A 308 -3.49 4.25 -19.88
CA LYS A 308 -2.76 4.45 -21.12
C LYS A 308 -2.13 5.85 -21.18
N GLY A 309 -2.87 6.89 -20.84
CA GLY A 309 -2.37 8.25 -20.83
C GLY A 309 -1.17 8.47 -19.88
N TYR A 310 -1.15 7.79 -18.73
CA TYR A 310 -0.02 7.80 -17.81
C TYR A 310 1.20 7.04 -18.39
N LEU A 311 0.98 5.86 -18.94
CA LEU A 311 2.05 5.02 -19.50
C LEU A 311 2.69 5.62 -20.76
N ASP A 312 1.89 6.25 -21.64
CA ASP A 312 2.39 6.96 -22.82
C ASP A 312 3.38 8.09 -22.45
N ARG A 313 3.19 8.68 -21.25
CA ARG A 313 4.06 9.71 -20.67
C ARG A 313 5.21 9.13 -19.82
N LYS A 314 5.35 7.79 -19.78
CA LYS A 314 6.36 7.08 -19.01
C LYS A 314 6.29 7.32 -17.49
N ILE A 315 5.13 7.72 -16.98
CA ILE A 315 4.90 7.84 -15.55
C ILE A 315 4.96 6.43 -14.94
N PRO A 316 5.81 6.18 -13.93
CA PRO A 316 5.88 4.88 -13.27
C PRO A 316 4.51 4.51 -12.69
N LEU A 317 4.00 3.31 -13.04
CA LEU A 317 2.72 2.80 -12.61
C LEU A 317 2.90 1.61 -11.68
N PHE A 318 2.35 1.70 -10.48
CA PHE A 318 2.21 0.62 -9.52
C PHE A 318 0.74 0.22 -9.37
N LEU A 319 0.49 -0.98 -8.84
CA LEU A 319 -0.86 -1.43 -8.48
C LEU A 319 -1.01 -1.47 -6.98
N GLY A 320 -2.15 -1.02 -6.49
CA GLY A 320 -2.60 -1.12 -5.13
C GLY A 320 -3.97 -1.78 -5.05
N THR A 321 -4.41 -2.13 -3.85
CA THR A 321 -5.74 -2.72 -3.62
C THR A 321 -6.68 -1.81 -2.85
N ASP A 322 -6.15 -0.72 -2.29
CA ASP A 322 -6.86 0.07 -1.29
C ASP A 322 -7.29 -0.78 -0.08
N GLY A 323 -8.40 -0.49 0.57
CA GLY A 323 -8.95 -1.25 1.70
C GLY A 323 -9.70 -2.51 1.27
N GLU A 324 -9.71 -3.55 2.12
CA GLU A 324 -10.52 -4.77 1.87
C GLU A 324 -12.02 -4.44 1.81
N ALA A 325 -12.47 -3.45 2.56
CA ALA A 325 -13.86 -3.03 2.59
C ALA A 325 -14.31 -2.24 1.35
N SER A 326 -13.38 -1.61 0.63
CA SER A 326 -13.64 -0.90 -0.63
C SER A 326 -13.35 -1.76 -1.87
N ASN A 327 -12.82 -2.97 -1.67
CA ASN A 327 -12.47 -3.94 -2.72
C ASN A 327 -13.06 -5.33 -2.40
N ASP A 328 -12.95 -6.27 -3.34
CA ASP A 328 -13.40 -7.65 -3.14
C ASP A 328 -12.38 -8.49 -2.35
N ASP A 329 -11.09 -8.22 -2.56
CA ASP A 329 -9.96 -8.85 -1.89
C ASP A 329 -8.70 -7.96 -1.98
N LEU A 330 -7.60 -8.41 -1.34
CA LEU A 330 -6.33 -7.69 -1.27
C LEU A 330 -5.24 -8.32 -2.18
N SER A 331 -5.64 -8.96 -3.28
CA SER A 331 -4.74 -9.60 -4.24
C SER A 331 -4.30 -8.66 -5.36
N VAL A 332 -3.02 -8.30 -5.38
CA VAL A 332 -2.43 -7.53 -6.50
C VAL A 332 -2.44 -8.32 -7.82
N ALA A 333 -2.38 -9.64 -7.75
CA ALA A 333 -2.52 -10.49 -8.94
C ALA A 333 -3.92 -10.35 -9.55
N HIS A 334 -4.96 -10.21 -8.73
CA HIS A 334 -6.33 -9.94 -9.20
C HIS A 334 -6.47 -8.52 -9.75
N GLU A 335 -5.85 -7.50 -9.15
CA GLU A 335 -5.79 -6.15 -9.72
C GLU A 335 -5.14 -6.16 -11.10
N ARG A 336 -4.00 -6.85 -11.22
CA ARG A 336 -3.28 -6.98 -12.50
C ARG A 336 -4.10 -7.70 -13.56
N ARG A 337 -4.79 -8.78 -13.20
CA ARG A 337 -5.69 -9.51 -14.11
C ARG A 337 -6.82 -8.62 -14.57
N PHE A 338 -7.51 -7.97 -13.63
CA PHE A 338 -8.60 -7.05 -13.93
C PHE A 338 -8.15 -5.89 -14.83
N ALA A 339 -6.99 -5.29 -14.54
CA ALA A 339 -6.44 -4.22 -15.37
C ALA A 339 -6.18 -4.69 -16.81
N ARG A 340 -5.64 -5.89 -17.00
CA ARG A 340 -5.43 -6.47 -18.35
C ARG A 340 -6.73 -6.68 -19.12
N GLU A 341 -7.80 -7.06 -18.44
CA GLU A 341 -9.13 -7.29 -19.03
C GLU A 341 -9.88 -5.98 -19.29
N ALA A 342 -9.83 -5.03 -18.33
CA ALA A 342 -10.58 -3.78 -18.38
C ALA A 342 -9.91 -2.68 -19.22
N TYR A 343 -8.60 -2.81 -19.49
CA TYR A 343 -7.78 -1.86 -20.23
C TYR A 343 -7.07 -2.53 -21.41
N PRO A 344 -7.80 -3.03 -22.42
CA PRO A 344 -7.20 -3.75 -23.55
C PRO A 344 -6.26 -2.88 -24.39
N GLU A 345 -6.35 -1.55 -24.26
CA GLU A 345 -5.47 -0.56 -24.87
C GLU A 345 -4.09 -0.47 -24.20
N VAL A 346 -3.91 -1.07 -23.01
CA VAL A 346 -2.66 -1.08 -22.25
C VAL A 346 -1.90 -2.37 -22.52
N PRO A 347 -0.61 -2.30 -22.96
CA PRO A 347 0.20 -3.51 -23.12
C PRO A 347 0.32 -4.29 -21.80
N ALA A 348 0.05 -5.60 -21.84
CA ALA A 348 0.08 -6.45 -20.64
C ALA A 348 1.42 -6.41 -19.88
N ALA A 349 2.54 -6.23 -20.61
CA ALA A 349 3.88 -6.08 -20.03
C ALA A 349 4.01 -4.80 -19.17
N SER A 350 3.29 -3.73 -19.50
CA SER A 350 3.31 -2.47 -18.74
C SER A 350 2.63 -2.58 -17.38
N LEU A 351 1.80 -3.61 -17.18
CA LEU A 351 1.15 -3.96 -15.92
C LEU A 351 1.92 -5.05 -15.14
N GLY A 352 3.17 -5.33 -15.53
CA GLY A 352 4.04 -6.29 -14.88
C GLY A 352 4.50 -5.85 -13.49
N ARG A 353 5.27 -6.72 -12.82
CA ARG A 353 5.94 -6.39 -11.56
C ARG A 353 7.02 -5.33 -11.81
N ARG A 354 7.21 -4.46 -10.81
CA ARG A 354 8.20 -3.39 -10.83
C ARG A 354 8.96 -3.34 -9.52
N ALA A 355 10.18 -2.82 -9.58
CA ALA A 355 10.93 -2.44 -8.39
C ALA A 355 10.16 -1.39 -7.57
N PHE A 356 9.90 -1.70 -6.30
CA PHE A 356 9.34 -0.73 -5.35
C PHE A 356 10.46 -0.26 -4.42
N PRO A 357 10.61 1.08 -4.21
CA PRO A 357 11.71 1.65 -3.45
C PRO A 357 11.51 1.50 -1.94
N PHE A 358 11.57 0.25 -1.44
CA PHE A 358 11.57 0.04 0.00
C PHE A 358 12.92 0.48 0.57
N PRO A 359 12.96 1.28 1.65
CA PRO A 359 14.20 1.78 2.24
C PRO A 359 15.18 0.66 2.60
N GLY A 360 16.42 0.81 2.19
CA GLY A 360 17.49 -0.15 2.45
C GLY A 360 17.50 -1.40 1.56
N THR A 361 16.35 -1.84 1.03
CA THR A 361 16.28 -3.06 0.21
C THR A 361 15.10 -2.98 -0.76
N PRO A 362 15.30 -2.67 -2.04
CA PRO A 362 14.21 -2.65 -3.02
C PRO A 362 13.55 -4.03 -3.12
N VAL A 363 12.25 -4.05 -3.44
CA VAL A 363 11.44 -5.27 -3.50
C VAL A 363 10.64 -5.35 -4.80
N GLY A 364 10.00 -6.49 -5.06
CA GLY A 364 9.12 -6.71 -6.22
C GLY A 364 9.78 -7.35 -7.43
N LEU A 365 11.11 -7.57 -7.41
CA LEU A 365 11.86 -8.30 -8.43
C LEU A 365 12.73 -9.40 -7.78
N ALA A 366 13.07 -10.43 -8.55
CA ALA A 366 13.95 -11.54 -8.14
C ALA A 366 15.37 -11.36 -8.74
N GLU A 367 16.01 -10.23 -8.40
CA GLU A 367 17.28 -9.79 -8.96
C GLU A 367 18.30 -9.53 -7.83
N PRO A 368 19.62 -9.58 -8.13
CA PRO A 368 20.65 -9.25 -7.15
C PRO A 368 20.44 -7.88 -6.51
N GLY A 369 20.53 -7.81 -5.19
CA GLY A 369 20.31 -6.59 -4.38
C GLY A 369 18.87 -6.38 -3.93
N PHE A 370 17.89 -7.12 -4.49
CA PHE A 370 16.49 -7.07 -4.05
C PHE A 370 16.24 -7.95 -2.83
N GLY A 371 15.20 -7.65 -2.09
CA GLY A 371 14.70 -8.51 -1.03
C GLY A 371 14.37 -9.91 -1.55
N ALA A 372 14.76 -10.94 -0.81
CA ALA A 372 14.41 -12.32 -1.12
C ALA A 372 12.94 -12.60 -0.75
N ASP A 373 12.07 -11.88 -1.44
CA ASP A 373 10.62 -11.89 -1.29
C ASP A 373 10.03 -12.65 -2.48
N PHE A 374 9.45 -13.84 -2.22
CA PHE A 374 8.98 -14.74 -3.26
C PHE A 374 7.60 -15.31 -2.96
N GLN A 375 6.85 -15.60 -4.01
CA GLN A 375 5.68 -16.45 -3.97
C GLN A 375 5.90 -17.69 -4.84
N VAL A 376 5.49 -18.84 -4.35
CA VAL A 376 5.56 -20.12 -5.05
C VAL A 376 4.14 -20.55 -5.37
N LEU A 377 3.85 -20.71 -6.64
CA LEU A 377 2.56 -21.15 -7.12
C LEU A 377 2.62 -22.64 -7.48
N ARG A 378 1.63 -23.41 -7.04
CA ARG A 378 1.33 -24.75 -7.54
C ARG A 378 -0.03 -24.71 -8.22
N ASP A 379 -0.10 -25.14 -9.47
CA ASP A 379 -1.33 -25.10 -10.28
C ASP A 379 -2.03 -23.73 -10.26
N GLY A 380 -1.22 -22.65 -10.28
CA GLY A 380 -1.71 -21.27 -10.25
C GLY A 380 -2.18 -20.75 -8.89
N THR A 381 -2.09 -21.57 -7.83
CA THR A 381 -2.46 -21.20 -6.45
C THR A 381 -1.22 -20.96 -5.61
N VAL A 382 -1.23 -19.94 -4.75
CA VAL A 382 -0.14 -19.66 -3.83
C VAL A 382 0.00 -20.80 -2.82
N GLU A 383 1.13 -21.49 -2.84
CA GLU A 383 1.48 -22.56 -1.91
C GLU A 383 2.37 -22.05 -0.78
N ASP A 384 3.49 -21.43 -1.15
CA ASP A 384 4.47 -20.90 -0.19
C ASP A 384 4.76 -19.43 -0.47
N VAL A 385 5.06 -18.67 0.59
CA VAL A 385 5.49 -17.27 0.50
C VAL A 385 6.70 -17.06 1.38
N TYR A 386 7.69 -16.35 0.85
CA TYR A 386 8.90 -15.95 1.55
C TYR A 386 9.00 -14.43 1.61
N VAL A 387 9.36 -13.90 2.78
CA VAL A 387 9.67 -12.49 3.02
C VAL A 387 11.07 -12.40 3.61
N ALA A 388 11.96 -11.66 2.96
CA ALA A 388 13.38 -11.59 3.32
C ALA A 388 14.01 -12.99 3.52
N GLY A 389 13.67 -13.95 2.64
CA GLY A 389 14.13 -15.33 2.71
C GLY A 389 13.52 -16.17 3.84
N ARG A 390 12.58 -15.65 4.64
CA ARG A 390 11.87 -16.41 5.67
C ARG A 390 10.53 -16.89 5.14
N ARG A 391 10.23 -18.18 5.27
CA ARG A 391 8.93 -18.71 4.89
C ARG A 391 7.87 -18.23 5.87
N VAL A 392 6.87 -17.50 5.39
CA VAL A 392 5.74 -16.94 6.17
C VAL A 392 4.42 -17.63 5.86
N VAL A 393 4.28 -18.21 4.66
CA VAL A 393 3.17 -19.08 4.27
C VAL A 393 3.75 -20.44 3.85
N HIS A 394 3.11 -21.51 4.28
CA HIS A 394 3.44 -22.87 3.86
C HIS A 394 2.17 -23.67 3.56
N ARG A 395 2.12 -24.25 2.35
CA ARG A 395 0.96 -24.99 1.83
C ARG A 395 -0.35 -24.23 2.00
N GLY A 396 -0.33 -22.95 1.61
CA GLY A 396 -1.49 -22.04 1.67
C GLY A 396 -1.94 -21.68 3.09
N ARG A 397 -1.08 -21.82 4.11
CA ARG A 397 -1.38 -21.45 5.51
C ARG A 397 -0.32 -20.50 6.06
N LEU A 398 -0.76 -19.49 6.79
CA LEU A 398 0.15 -18.66 7.57
C LEU A 398 0.83 -19.49 8.66
N LEU A 399 2.13 -19.25 8.85
CA LEU A 399 2.91 -19.93 9.88
C LEU A 399 2.88 -19.24 11.25
N SER A 400 2.47 -17.97 11.27
CA SER A 400 2.50 -17.13 12.47
C SER A 400 1.20 -17.15 13.28
N LEU A 401 0.04 -17.29 12.61
CA LEU A 401 -1.27 -17.22 13.25
C LEU A 401 -2.34 -17.95 12.41
N ASP A 402 -3.42 -18.37 13.06
CA ASP A 402 -4.63 -18.87 12.42
C ASP A 402 -5.62 -17.72 12.23
N LEU A 403 -5.76 -17.22 10.97
CA LEU A 403 -6.61 -16.06 10.67
C LEU A 403 -8.03 -16.23 11.18
N ARG A 404 -8.61 -17.43 11.01
CA ARG A 404 -10.01 -17.68 11.38
C ARG A 404 -10.22 -17.64 12.90
N ARG A 405 -9.34 -18.32 13.64
CA ARG A 405 -9.44 -18.45 15.09
C ARG A 405 -8.94 -17.22 15.82
N ASP A 406 -7.76 -16.71 15.43
CA ASP A 406 -7.02 -15.73 16.21
C ASP A 406 -7.38 -14.28 15.81
N VAL A 407 -8.02 -14.09 14.64
CA VAL A 407 -8.31 -12.77 14.09
C VAL A 407 -9.78 -12.59 13.73
N GLU A 408 -10.32 -13.39 12.80
CA GLU A 408 -11.66 -13.15 12.25
C GLU A 408 -12.78 -13.42 13.28
N ALA A 409 -12.64 -14.44 14.12
CA ALA A 409 -13.63 -14.72 15.15
C ALA A 409 -13.67 -13.62 16.23
N PRO A 410 -12.56 -13.18 16.82
CA PRO A 410 -12.54 -12.01 17.72
C PRO A 410 -13.05 -10.73 17.05
N LEU A 411 -12.65 -10.47 15.80
CA LEU A 411 -13.08 -9.29 15.07
C LEU A 411 -14.61 -9.24 14.91
N ARG A 412 -15.23 -10.35 14.54
CA ARG A 412 -16.71 -10.46 14.43
C ARG A 412 -17.41 -10.20 15.76
N GLU A 413 -16.85 -10.68 16.85
CA GLU A 413 -17.39 -10.44 18.17
C GLU A 413 -17.33 -8.94 18.53
N ARG A 414 -16.19 -8.29 18.30
CA ARG A 414 -15.98 -6.86 18.61
C ARG A 414 -16.83 -5.93 17.73
N THR A 415 -17.10 -6.30 16.49
CA THR A 415 -17.90 -5.49 15.54
C THR A 415 -19.37 -5.91 15.47
N ALA A 416 -19.85 -6.80 16.35
CA ALA A 416 -21.23 -7.31 16.31
C ALA A 416 -22.28 -6.20 16.41
N SER A 417 -22.03 -5.16 17.24
CA SER A 417 -22.92 -4.00 17.39
C SER A 417 -22.99 -3.10 16.15
N TRP A 418 -22.01 -3.16 15.26
CA TRP A 418 -21.98 -2.35 14.04
C TRP A 418 -22.92 -2.87 12.94
N ARG A 419 -23.40 -4.11 13.06
CA ARG A 419 -24.28 -4.77 12.10
C ARG A 419 -25.78 -4.50 12.35
N ASN A 420 -26.08 -3.83 13.48
CA ASN A 420 -27.42 -3.43 13.87
C ASN A 420 -27.57 -1.91 13.63
#